data_a3ad376d24fc704850bfa9ca90e2e645
#
_entry.id   a3ad376d24fc704850bfa9ca90e2e645
#
_cell.length_a   1.000
_cell.length_b   1.000
_cell.length_c   1.000
_cell.angle_alpha   90.00
_cell.angle_beta   90.00
_cell.angle_gamma   90.00
#
_symmetry.space_group_name_H-M   'P 1'
#
loop_
_entity.id
_entity.type
_entity.pdbx_description
1 polymer ?
#
loop_
_entity_poly.entity_id
_entity_poly.type
_entity_poly.pdbx_seq_one_letter_code
_entity_poly.pdbx_strand_id
1 'polypeptide(L)'
;MKGRRYPLGIQTFKNIIEGNYVYVDKTDLIYELVHEKKYCFLSRPRRFGKSLLVTTLQAYFEGKKELFKGLKLEALEKDWENYPVIHLDLSKGKYYSMESLIETLNKILEPYEDLYQITSVSTEAFNVRLIRIINAAKQKTGKNVVVLIDEYDAPMHDSMKDKDLQDKIRDIMRNFFSPLKAEEDNLHFVFLTGISKFSQLSIFSELNNITNISMWDKYSSICGISKEELLENFHDDIEELAQVNDMNYEEALAELRYNYDGYHFSGKGADMYNPYSMFNCLETHEFDSYWFSTGTPTFLIELLQEKNIDMLQLDDIWTTSDRFDTPTEKIVDPVPVLYQSGYLTIKSYNRLAKLYKLAFPNEEVRKGFSNSLFRYYAPDGMGDRDAIYMAWAKNFILSAEDNMEAFLPHLQTFYKKFPYTLVNNNERHYQAVLYTILLILGCDVTPEVPTSDGRIDMVLKTKRSIYVLELKYKKDAEAAIEQIDSKDYLAAFTDDSRKKYKVGINFSEDRRSIDDWKVEALA
;
A
#
# COMPACT_ATOMS: atom_id res chain seq x y z
N MET A 1 23.58 1.27 12.87
CA MET A 1 23.29 2.71 13.16
C MET A 1 22.99 2.95 14.65
N LYS A 2 23.65 2.23 15.53
CA LYS A 2 23.40 2.21 16.99
C LYS A 2 23.31 3.61 17.63
N GLY A 3 22.20 3.87 18.35
CA GLY A 3 21.96 5.12 19.09
C GLY A 3 21.34 6.27 18.27
N ARG A 4 20.96 6.04 17.00
CA ARG A 4 20.15 6.99 16.22
C ARG A 4 18.67 6.72 16.42
N ARG A 5 17.86 7.78 16.44
CA ARG A 5 16.39 7.69 16.53
C ARG A 5 15.78 7.44 15.16
N TYR A 6 14.68 6.71 15.08
CA TYR A 6 13.94 6.55 13.84
C TYR A 6 13.14 7.82 13.49
N PRO A 7 13.08 8.23 12.22
CA PRO A 7 12.41 9.46 11.80
C PRO A 7 10.88 9.28 11.70
N LEU A 8 10.26 8.74 12.75
CA LEU A 8 8.82 8.54 12.78
C LEU A 8 8.09 9.89 12.77
N GLY A 9 7.29 10.13 11.71
CA GLY A 9 6.59 11.39 11.52
C GLY A 9 7.43 12.54 10.99
N ILE A 10 8.74 12.36 10.73
CA ILE A 10 9.63 13.39 10.18
C ILE A 10 9.85 13.10 8.68
N GLN A 11 9.53 14.08 7.84
CA GLN A 11 9.65 13.95 6.38
C GLN A 11 10.56 15.02 5.74
N THR A 12 11.14 15.91 6.55
CA THR A 12 12.03 16.97 6.09
C THR A 12 13.47 16.49 6.21
N PHE A 13 14.18 16.38 5.07
CA PHE A 13 15.58 15.92 5.01
C PHE A 13 16.49 16.66 5.96
N LYS A 14 16.44 18.01 5.97
CA LYS A 14 17.22 18.85 6.89
C LYS A 14 17.03 18.40 8.35
N ASN A 15 15.79 18.23 8.79
CA ASN A 15 15.50 17.85 10.18
C ASN A 15 16.01 16.45 10.53
N ILE A 16 16.01 15.53 9.56
CA ILE A 16 16.55 14.17 9.73
C ILE A 16 18.06 14.23 9.92
N ILE A 17 18.77 14.97 9.07
CA ILE A 17 20.24 15.07 9.14
C ILE A 17 20.69 15.85 10.39
N GLU A 18 20.17 17.05 10.62
CA GLU A 18 20.53 17.88 11.78
C GLU A 18 20.11 17.25 13.11
N GLY A 19 18.99 16.51 13.13
CA GLY A 19 18.50 15.79 14.30
C GLY A 19 19.18 14.45 14.56
N ASN A 20 20.15 14.05 13.72
CA ASN A 20 20.86 12.78 13.77
C ASN A 20 19.91 11.56 13.79
N TYR A 21 18.86 11.61 12.99
CA TYR A 21 17.96 10.47 12.78
C TYR A 21 18.55 9.46 11.78
N VAL A 22 18.00 8.28 11.76
CA VAL A 22 18.31 7.27 10.74
C VAL A 22 17.93 7.80 9.35
N TYR A 23 18.87 7.72 8.42
CA TYR A 23 18.65 8.02 7.00
C TYR A 23 19.24 6.90 6.15
N VAL A 24 18.41 6.20 5.37
CA VAL A 24 18.88 5.21 4.39
C VAL A 24 19.24 5.97 3.12
N ASP A 25 20.52 5.96 2.78
CA ASP A 25 21.08 6.81 1.74
C ASP A 25 20.72 6.35 0.33
N LYS A 26 19.89 7.14 -0.35
CA LYS A 26 19.47 6.98 -1.75
C LYS A 26 20.02 8.10 -2.66
N THR A 27 20.98 8.85 -2.17
CA THR A 27 21.40 10.09 -2.84
C THR A 27 22.18 9.85 -4.13
N ASP A 28 22.71 8.67 -4.36
CA ASP A 28 23.24 8.22 -5.64
C ASP A 28 22.15 8.17 -6.72
N LEU A 29 20.97 7.61 -6.42
CA LEU A 29 19.84 7.59 -7.33
C LEU A 29 19.28 8.99 -7.62
N ILE A 30 19.33 9.88 -6.62
CA ILE A 30 18.95 11.28 -6.78
C ILE A 30 19.90 11.97 -7.75
N TYR A 31 21.21 11.77 -7.60
CA TYR A 31 22.22 12.32 -8.51
C TYR A 31 21.97 11.88 -9.95
N GLU A 32 21.76 10.59 -10.18
CA GLU A 32 21.44 10.07 -11.50
C GLU A 32 20.15 10.67 -12.09
N LEU A 33 19.09 10.75 -11.26
CA LEU A 33 17.79 11.27 -11.69
C LEU A 33 17.87 12.71 -12.20
N VAL A 34 18.53 13.59 -11.46
CA VAL A 34 18.60 15.02 -11.79
C VAL A 34 19.48 15.31 -12.99
N HIS A 35 20.47 14.44 -13.29
CA HIS A 35 21.34 14.57 -14.46
C HIS A 35 20.76 13.93 -15.73
N GLU A 36 19.85 12.96 -15.59
CA GLU A 36 19.29 12.26 -16.75
C GLU A 36 17.96 12.82 -17.23
N LYS A 37 17.20 13.45 -16.35
CA LYS A 37 15.81 13.83 -16.62
C LYS A 37 15.55 15.27 -16.21
N LYS A 38 14.80 15.99 -17.04
CA LYS A 38 14.35 17.34 -16.74
C LYS A 38 12.95 17.35 -16.08
N TYR A 39 12.07 16.44 -16.51
CA TYR A 39 10.69 16.33 -16.03
C TYR A 39 10.40 14.91 -15.57
N CYS A 40 10.10 14.72 -14.30
CA CYS A 40 9.88 13.42 -13.70
C CYS A 40 8.59 13.33 -12.92
N PHE A 41 7.93 12.19 -13.00
CA PHE A 41 6.81 11.81 -12.15
C PHE A 41 7.11 10.49 -11.44
N LEU A 42 6.85 10.44 -10.12
CA LEU A 42 6.97 9.25 -9.29
C LEU A 42 5.71 9.06 -8.44
N SER A 43 5.02 7.94 -8.63
CA SER A 43 4.00 7.48 -7.68
C SER A 43 4.54 6.38 -6.77
N ARG A 44 4.20 6.46 -5.48
CA ARG A 44 4.45 5.41 -4.48
C ARG A 44 3.30 5.42 -3.46
N PRO A 45 3.01 4.30 -2.82
CA PRO A 45 2.05 4.25 -1.73
C PRO A 45 2.38 5.24 -0.61
N ARG A 46 1.43 5.48 0.29
CA ARG A 46 1.68 6.30 1.48
C ARG A 46 2.80 5.71 2.33
N ARG A 47 3.55 6.56 3.04
CA ARG A 47 4.61 6.19 3.98
C ARG A 47 5.87 5.56 3.38
N PHE A 48 6.07 5.68 2.07
CA PHE A 48 7.29 5.21 1.38
C PHE A 48 8.43 6.24 1.29
N GLY A 49 8.27 7.44 1.84
CA GLY A 49 9.33 8.46 1.84
C GLY A 49 9.30 9.41 0.65
N LYS A 50 8.16 9.57 -0.06
CA LYS A 50 8.02 10.54 -1.17
C LYS A 50 8.37 11.96 -0.77
N SER A 51 7.77 12.46 0.30
CA SER A 51 8.02 13.83 0.80
C SER A 51 9.47 14.01 1.27
N LEU A 52 10.10 12.97 1.82
CA LEU A 52 11.52 12.97 2.14
C LEU A 52 12.36 13.12 0.86
N LEU A 53 12.04 12.39 -0.20
CA LEU A 53 12.70 12.53 -1.50
C LEU A 53 12.56 13.95 -2.04
N VAL A 54 11.35 14.55 -1.98
CA VAL A 54 11.11 15.93 -2.42
C VAL A 54 11.96 16.93 -1.63
N THR A 55 12.00 16.79 -0.30
CA THR A 55 12.80 17.72 0.54
C THR A 55 14.31 17.47 0.42
N THR A 56 14.74 16.26 0.04
CA THR A 56 16.15 15.97 -0.30
C THR A 56 16.52 16.64 -1.64
N LEU A 57 15.67 16.52 -2.67
CA LEU A 57 15.82 17.25 -3.93
C LEU A 57 15.87 18.76 -3.72
N GLN A 58 14.99 19.29 -2.84
CA GLN A 58 15.00 20.71 -2.48
C GLN A 58 16.35 21.11 -1.88
N ALA A 59 16.85 20.39 -0.89
CA ALA A 59 18.14 20.68 -0.26
C ALA A 59 19.31 20.61 -1.26
N TYR A 60 19.28 19.66 -2.19
CA TYR A 60 20.27 19.50 -3.24
C TYR A 60 20.28 20.74 -4.18
N PHE A 61 19.12 21.12 -4.73
CA PHE A 61 19.04 22.25 -5.65
C PHE A 61 19.22 23.62 -4.96
N GLU A 62 18.98 23.72 -3.65
CA GLU A 62 19.33 24.88 -2.85
C GLU A 62 20.85 24.95 -2.52
N GLY A 63 21.66 24.00 -3.00
CA GLY A 63 23.10 23.97 -2.79
C GLY A 63 23.55 23.73 -1.34
N LYS A 64 22.72 23.09 -0.51
CA LYS A 64 22.98 22.83 0.91
C LYS A 64 23.93 21.65 1.11
N LYS A 65 25.15 21.77 0.63
CA LYS A 65 26.19 20.75 0.65
C LYS A 65 26.41 20.14 2.03
N GLU A 66 26.33 20.94 3.07
CA GLU A 66 26.58 20.52 4.46
C GLU A 66 25.63 19.41 4.94
N LEU A 67 24.40 19.34 4.38
CA LEU A 67 23.42 18.31 4.71
C LEU A 67 23.76 16.95 4.10
N PHE A 68 24.60 16.91 3.07
CA PHE A 68 24.97 15.71 2.35
C PHE A 68 26.32 15.12 2.79
N LYS A 69 26.91 15.68 3.84
CA LYS A 69 28.20 15.24 4.36
C LYS A 69 28.13 13.75 4.78
N GLY A 70 29.02 12.94 4.19
CA GLY A 70 29.09 11.49 4.44
C GLY A 70 28.07 10.67 3.66
N LEU A 71 27.22 11.28 2.82
CA LEU A 71 26.31 10.60 1.92
C LEU A 71 26.97 10.39 0.54
N LYS A 72 26.46 9.42 -0.23
CA LYS A 72 26.99 9.05 -1.56
C LYS A 72 27.07 10.24 -2.53
N LEU A 73 26.10 11.14 -2.47
CA LEU A 73 26.03 12.33 -3.33
C LEU A 73 27.19 13.29 -3.11
N GLU A 74 27.75 13.40 -1.88
CA GLU A 74 28.91 14.26 -1.61
C GLU A 74 30.12 13.88 -2.46
N ALA A 75 30.31 12.58 -2.73
CA ALA A 75 31.39 12.09 -3.57
C ALA A 75 31.13 12.29 -5.07
N LEU A 76 29.87 12.30 -5.49
CA LEU A 76 29.43 12.38 -6.88
C LEU A 76 29.35 13.83 -7.36
N GLU A 77 28.75 14.72 -6.57
CA GLU A 77 28.52 16.13 -6.94
C GLU A 77 29.76 16.99 -6.67
N LYS A 78 30.15 17.77 -7.67
CA LYS A 78 31.35 18.63 -7.59
C LYS A 78 31.00 20.12 -7.55
N ASP A 79 29.95 20.52 -8.24
CA ASP A 79 29.69 21.92 -8.51
C ASP A 79 28.75 22.59 -7.49
N TRP A 80 27.88 21.81 -6.85
CA TRP A 80 26.95 22.28 -5.81
C TRP A 80 26.26 23.60 -6.13
N GLU A 81 25.70 23.66 -7.35
CA GLU A 81 25.02 24.86 -7.80
C GLU A 81 23.74 25.14 -6.99
N ASN A 82 23.48 26.43 -6.74
CA ASN A 82 22.26 26.87 -6.07
C ASN A 82 21.25 27.35 -7.11
N TYR A 83 20.08 26.72 -7.16
CA TYR A 83 18.96 27.09 -8.03
C TYR A 83 17.80 27.67 -7.21
N PRO A 84 16.97 28.57 -7.78
CA PRO A 84 15.72 28.94 -7.14
C PRO A 84 14.75 27.74 -7.17
N VAL A 85 14.27 27.34 -6.00
CA VAL A 85 13.35 26.19 -5.84
C VAL A 85 11.96 26.69 -5.47
N ILE A 86 10.96 26.26 -6.22
CA ILE A 86 9.54 26.41 -5.90
C ILE A 86 9.02 25.05 -5.47
N HIS A 87 8.70 24.88 -4.18
CA HIS A 87 8.15 23.65 -3.62
C HIS A 87 6.65 23.82 -3.34
N LEU A 88 5.82 23.14 -4.10
CA LEU A 88 4.36 23.17 -4.01
C LEU A 88 3.88 21.90 -3.28
N ASP A 89 3.62 22.02 -1.99
CA ASP A 89 3.15 20.92 -1.13
C ASP A 89 1.63 21.01 -0.98
N LEU A 90 0.92 20.15 -1.73
CA LEU A 90 -0.54 20.08 -1.75
C LEU A 90 -1.12 19.26 -0.59
N SER A 91 -0.29 18.60 0.21
CA SER A 91 -0.75 17.90 1.42
C SER A 91 -1.23 18.83 2.52
N LYS A 92 -0.87 20.12 2.45
CA LYS A 92 -1.21 21.14 3.46
C LYS A 92 -2.67 21.55 3.48
N GLY A 93 -3.42 21.24 2.43
CA GLY A 93 -4.85 21.55 2.30
C GLY A 93 -5.78 20.40 2.67
N LYS A 94 -7.08 20.77 2.76
CA LYS A 94 -8.21 19.86 2.71
C LYS A 94 -9.19 20.37 1.66
N TYR A 95 -9.58 19.53 0.73
CA TYR A 95 -10.20 19.93 -0.54
C TYR A 95 -11.66 19.49 -0.62
N TYR A 96 -12.45 19.82 0.43
CA TYR A 96 -13.88 19.49 0.51
C TYR A 96 -14.80 20.55 -0.10
N SER A 97 -14.24 21.69 -0.56
CA SER A 97 -14.96 22.75 -1.26
C SER A 97 -14.02 23.52 -2.19
N MET A 98 -14.60 24.33 -3.08
CA MET A 98 -13.85 25.24 -3.96
C MET A 98 -13.09 26.30 -3.17
N GLU A 99 -13.71 26.81 -2.10
CA GLU A 99 -13.11 27.83 -1.22
C GLU A 99 -11.84 27.28 -0.56
N SER A 100 -11.90 26.04 -0.07
CA SER A 100 -10.72 25.40 0.56
C SER A 100 -9.56 25.16 -0.43
N LEU A 101 -9.87 24.82 -1.69
CA LEU A 101 -8.86 24.76 -2.75
C LEU A 101 -8.21 26.12 -2.99
N ILE A 102 -9.02 27.15 -3.20
CA ILE A 102 -8.56 28.52 -3.46
C ILE A 102 -7.70 29.02 -2.30
N GLU A 103 -8.13 28.84 -1.06
CA GLU A 103 -7.38 29.22 0.14
C GLU A 103 -6.02 28.51 0.21
N THR A 104 -6.00 27.22 -0.08
CA THR A 104 -4.76 26.42 -0.05
C THR A 104 -3.79 26.87 -1.13
N LEU A 105 -4.25 27.08 -2.37
CA LEU A 105 -3.40 27.55 -3.47
C LEU A 105 -2.85 28.96 -3.17
N ASN A 106 -3.62 29.84 -2.56
CA ASN A 106 -3.15 31.13 -2.10
C ASN A 106 -2.00 30.96 -1.09
N LYS A 107 -2.21 30.19 -0.01
CA LYS A 107 -1.21 29.92 1.01
C LYS A 107 0.09 29.31 0.49
N ILE A 108 0.01 28.55 -0.61
CA ILE A 108 1.19 27.96 -1.25
C ILE A 108 1.96 28.98 -2.09
N LEU A 109 1.29 29.90 -2.78
CA LEU A 109 1.93 30.85 -3.69
C LEU A 109 2.39 32.14 -2.99
N GLU A 110 1.64 32.66 -2.02
CA GLU A 110 1.94 33.90 -1.30
C GLU A 110 3.38 33.99 -0.78
N PRO A 111 3.99 32.98 -0.14
CA PRO A 111 5.37 33.06 0.32
C PRO A 111 6.39 33.32 -0.80
N TYR A 112 6.13 32.82 -2.01
CA TYR A 112 7.00 33.07 -3.17
C TYR A 112 6.76 34.44 -3.79
N GLU A 113 5.51 34.91 -3.79
CA GLU A 113 5.18 36.27 -4.23
C GLU A 113 5.87 37.30 -3.33
N ASP A 114 5.83 37.11 -2.01
CA ASP A 114 6.55 37.94 -1.06
C ASP A 114 8.08 37.90 -1.26
N LEU A 115 8.62 36.66 -1.41
CA LEU A 115 10.07 36.47 -1.61
C LEU A 115 10.60 37.18 -2.86
N TYR A 116 9.80 37.19 -3.92
CA TYR A 116 10.15 37.82 -5.21
C TYR A 116 9.54 39.22 -5.40
N GLN A 117 8.88 39.76 -4.36
CA GLN A 117 8.29 41.13 -4.36
C GLN A 117 7.26 41.31 -5.50
N ILE A 118 6.45 40.31 -5.74
CA ILE A 118 5.40 40.34 -6.75
C ILE A 118 4.12 40.90 -6.14
N THR A 119 3.62 42.01 -6.69
CA THR A 119 2.30 42.51 -6.32
C THR A 119 1.24 41.65 -7.00
N SER A 120 0.62 40.73 -6.24
CA SER A 120 -0.48 39.90 -6.75
C SER A 120 -1.82 40.63 -6.61
N VAL A 121 -2.71 40.38 -7.56
CA VAL A 121 -4.13 40.75 -7.44
C VAL A 121 -4.89 39.49 -7.08
N SER A 122 -5.66 39.51 -5.99
CA SER A 122 -6.39 38.36 -5.44
C SER A 122 -7.37 37.68 -6.42
N THR A 123 -7.68 38.34 -7.54
CA THR A 123 -8.53 37.84 -8.61
C THR A 123 -7.77 37.22 -9.77
N GLU A 124 -6.43 37.22 -9.74
CA GLU A 124 -5.60 36.68 -10.82
C GLU A 124 -5.62 35.15 -10.82
N ALA A 125 -5.67 34.54 -11.99
CA ALA A 125 -5.67 33.08 -12.14
C ALA A 125 -4.37 32.47 -11.61
N PHE A 126 -4.45 31.32 -10.96
CA PHE A 126 -3.31 30.65 -10.29
C PHE A 126 -2.17 30.28 -11.24
N ASN A 127 -2.46 29.91 -12.48
CA ASN A 127 -1.43 29.67 -13.51
C ASN A 127 -0.66 30.94 -13.85
N VAL A 128 -1.31 32.08 -13.96
CA VAL A 128 -0.64 33.38 -14.22
C VAL A 128 0.25 33.78 -13.07
N ARG A 129 -0.21 33.59 -11.84
CA ARG A 129 0.59 33.82 -10.63
C ARG A 129 1.84 32.93 -10.60
N LEU A 130 1.70 31.62 -10.91
CA LEU A 130 2.85 30.70 -10.98
C LEU A 130 3.85 31.11 -12.07
N ILE A 131 3.38 31.52 -13.27
CA ILE A 131 4.24 32.06 -14.34
C ILE A 131 5.04 33.27 -13.84
N ARG A 132 4.39 34.19 -13.14
CA ARG A 132 5.05 35.39 -12.60
C ARG A 132 6.12 35.05 -11.57
N ILE A 133 5.84 34.07 -10.69
CA ILE A 133 6.80 33.59 -9.70
C ILE A 133 8.01 32.97 -10.40
N ILE A 134 7.81 32.10 -11.40
CA ILE A 134 8.90 31.48 -12.17
C ILE A 134 9.76 32.55 -12.84
N ASN A 135 9.15 33.49 -13.53
CA ASN A 135 9.87 34.55 -14.24
C ASN A 135 10.64 35.48 -13.28
N ALA A 136 10.02 35.88 -12.16
CA ALA A 136 10.67 36.71 -11.16
C ALA A 136 11.85 35.99 -10.46
N ALA A 137 11.68 34.69 -10.18
CA ALA A 137 12.74 33.86 -9.61
C ALA A 137 13.96 33.77 -10.56
N LYS A 138 13.72 33.50 -11.85
CA LYS A 138 14.76 33.49 -12.88
C LYS A 138 15.43 34.85 -13.04
N GLN A 139 14.65 35.92 -13.09
CA GLN A 139 15.18 37.28 -13.22
C GLN A 139 16.07 37.66 -12.04
N LYS A 140 15.65 37.32 -10.79
CA LYS A 140 16.38 37.63 -9.58
C LYS A 140 17.68 36.85 -9.43
N THR A 141 17.69 35.58 -9.86
CA THR A 141 18.83 34.67 -9.64
C THR A 141 19.73 34.49 -10.87
N GLY A 142 19.25 34.81 -12.07
CA GLY A 142 19.92 34.54 -13.34
C GLY A 142 19.93 33.05 -13.73
N LYS A 143 19.27 32.18 -12.95
CA LYS A 143 19.23 30.72 -13.16
C LYS A 143 17.81 30.23 -13.44
N ASN A 144 17.70 29.13 -14.19
CA ASN A 144 16.44 28.46 -14.41
C ASN A 144 15.89 27.89 -13.09
N VAL A 145 14.58 27.79 -13.01
CA VAL A 145 13.84 27.45 -11.78
C VAL A 145 13.64 25.96 -11.64
N VAL A 146 13.76 25.45 -10.44
CA VAL A 146 13.36 24.08 -10.05
C VAL A 146 11.96 24.13 -9.47
N VAL A 147 11.08 23.24 -9.95
CA VAL A 147 9.71 23.09 -9.41
C VAL A 147 9.52 21.69 -8.87
N LEU A 148 9.23 21.61 -7.58
CA LEU A 148 8.97 20.35 -6.87
C LEU A 148 7.52 20.35 -6.37
N ILE A 149 6.76 19.30 -6.70
CA ILE A 149 5.34 19.20 -6.37
C ILE A 149 5.11 17.92 -5.58
N ASP A 150 4.69 18.08 -4.33
CA ASP A 150 4.36 16.95 -3.44
C ASP A 150 2.86 16.78 -3.30
N GLU A 151 2.40 15.51 -3.26
CA GLU A 151 1.00 15.09 -3.12
C GLU A 151 0.06 15.81 -4.13
N TYR A 152 0.49 15.88 -5.41
CA TYR A 152 -0.22 16.62 -6.47
C TYR A 152 -1.68 16.18 -6.66
N ASP A 153 -2.00 14.97 -6.27
CA ASP A 153 -3.31 14.31 -6.39
C ASP A 153 -4.19 14.46 -5.14
N ALA A 154 -3.70 15.08 -4.08
CA ALA A 154 -4.48 15.30 -2.85
C ALA A 154 -5.83 16.02 -3.09
N PRO A 155 -5.92 17.07 -3.94
CA PRO A 155 -7.20 17.72 -4.23
C PRO A 155 -8.22 16.79 -4.88
N MET A 156 -7.77 15.86 -5.71
CA MET A 156 -8.62 14.89 -6.38
C MET A 156 -9.10 13.79 -5.45
N HIS A 157 -8.23 13.35 -4.51
CA HIS A 157 -8.58 12.34 -3.51
C HIS A 157 -9.62 12.84 -2.51
N ASP A 158 -9.43 14.03 -1.98
CA ASP A 158 -10.36 14.59 -0.99
C ASP A 158 -11.77 14.88 -1.57
N SER A 159 -11.86 15.16 -2.87
CA SER A 159 -13.12 15.47 -3.58
C SER A 159 -13.83 14.26 -4.20
N MET A 160 -13.29 13.03 -4.06
CA MET A 160 -13.81 11.83 -4.76
C MET A 160 -15.28 11.53 -4.54
N LYS A 161 -15.86 11.91 -3.38
CA LYS A 161 -17.26 11.66 -3.04
C LYS A 161 -18.24 12.63 -3.70
N ASP A 162 -17.75 13.77 -4.20
CA ASP A 162 -18.53 14.80 -4.90
C ASP A 162 -17.99 14.99 -6.31
N LYS A 163 -18.65 14.39 -7.28
CA LYS A 163 -18.19 14.39 -8.67
C LYS A 163 -18.19 15.78 -9.30
N ASP A 164 -19.16 16.62 -8.97
CA ASP A 164 -19.26 17.97 -9.52
C ASP A 164 -18.15 18.86 -8.95
N LEU A 165 -17.83 18.70 -7.67
CA LEU A 165 -16.68 19.34 -7.05
C LEU A 165 -15.37 18.84 -7.65
N GLN A 166 -15.22 17.54 -7.80
CA GLN A 166 -14.02 16.92 -8.37
C GLN A 166 -13.75 17.41 -9.80
N ASP A 167 -14.78 17.53 -10.64
CA ASP A 167 -14.63 18.04 -12.00
C ASP A 167 -14.15 19.50 -12.02
N LYS A 168 -14.70 20.35 -11.15
CA LYS A 168 -14.25 21.75 -11.00
C LYS A 168 -12.83 21.87 -10.49
N ILE A 169 -12.47 21.08 -9.46
CA ILE A 169 -11.12 21.00 -8.94
C ILE A 169 -10.13 20.57 -10.02
N ARG A 170 -10.48 19.56 -10.80
CA ARG A 170 -9.67 19.08 -11.94
C ARG A 170 -9.36 20.19 -12.92
N ASP A 171 -10.35 20.96 -13.33
CA ASP A 171 -10.16 22.05 -14.29
C ASP A 171 -9.21 23.14 -13.75
N ILE A 172 -9.34 23.50 -12.47
CA ILE A 172 -8.43 24.47 -11.83
C ILE A 172 -7.01 23.88 -11.74
N MET A 173 -6.86 22.64 -11.28
CA MET A 173 -5.53 22.02 -11.16
C MET A 173 -4.84 21.83 -12.52
N ARG A 174 -5.61 21.51 -13.56
CA ARG A 174 -5.13 21.47 -14.94
C ARG A 174 -4.55 22.82 -15.40
N ASN A 175 -5.32 23.88 -15.18
CA ASN A 175 -4.84 25.23 -15.48
C ASN A 175 -3.63 25.61 -14.61
N PHE A 176 -3.65 25.28 -13.32
CA PHE A 176 -2.57 25.59 -12.39
C PHE A 176 -1.23 24.98 -12.81
N PHE A 177 -1.23 23.75 -13.35
CA PHE A 177 0.01 23.10 -13.80
C PHE A 177 0.41 23.42 -15.26
N SER A 178 -0.43 24.11 -16.04
CA SER A 178 -0.11 24.45 -17.44
C SER A 178 1.20 25.21 -17.64
N PRO A 179 1.68 26.07 -16.69
CA PRO A 179 2.97 26.74 -16.78
C PRO A 179 4.17 25.81 -16.86
N LEU A 180 4.09 24.59 -16.33
CA LEU A 180 5.21 23.63 -16.38
C LEU A 180 5.63 23.27 -17.82
N LYS A 181 4.73 23.41 -18.78
CA LYS A 181 5.04 23.25 -20.21
C LYS A 181 5.32 24.58 -20.88
N ALA A 182 4.54 25.60 -20.58
CA ALA A 182 4.66 26.90 -21.22
C ALA A 182 5.99 27.61 -20.90
N GLU A 183 6.52 27.38 -19.71
CA GLU A 183 7.75 28.01 -19.19
C GLU A 183 8.97 27.08 -19.32
N GLU A 184 9.01 26.15 -20.28
CA GLU A 184 10.09 25.16 -20.41
C GLU A 184 11.49 25.79 -20.43
N ASP A 185 11.68 26.92 -21.13
CA ASP A 185 12.95 27.63 -21.23
C ASP A 185 13.41 28.27 -19.93
N ASN A 186 12.48 28.41 -18.97
CA ASN A 186 12.72 29.00 -17.67
C ASN A 186 12.89 27.97 -16.56
N LEU A 187 12.61 26.68 -16.85
CA LEU A 187 12.69 25.59 -15.90
C LEU A 187 14.00 24.80 -16.06
N HIS A 188 14.62 24.44 -14.94
CA HIS A 188 15.78 23.57 -14.85
C HIS A 188 15.37 22.12 -14.64
N PHE A 189 14.55 21.87 -13.63
CA PHE A 189 14.09 20.54 -13.24
C PHE A 189 12.66 20.61 -12.69
N VAL A 190 11.85 19.60 -12.98
CA VAL A 190 10.48 19.48 -12.49
C VAL A 190 10.25 18.07 -11.97
N PHE A 191 9.84 17.97 -10.72
CA PHE A 191 9.52 16.70 -10.10
C PHE A 191 8.14 16.72 -9.46
N LEU A 192 7.32 15.73 -9.81
CA LEU A 192 5.98 15.57 -9.25
C LEU A 192 5.87 14.23 -8.56
N THR A 193 5.23 14.21 -7.40
CA THR A 193 4.93 12.97 -6.69
C THR A 193 3.55 12.96 -6.06
N GLY A 194 2.98 11.75 -5.94
CA GLY A 194 1.68 11.47 -5.35
C GLY A 194 1.46 9.99 -5.13
N ILE A 195 0.25 9.62 -4.76
CA ILE A 195 -0.16 8.23 -4.55
C ILE A 195 -0.62 7.62 -5.87
N SER A 196 -1.47 8.34 -6.59
CA SER A 196 -2.18 7.85 -7.76
C SER A 196 -1.72 8.51 -9.05
N LYS A 197 -2.11 7.88 -10.16
CA LYS A 197 -1.94 8.43 -11.51
C LYS A 197 -3.22 9.14 -11.98
N PHE A 198 -3.85 9.92 -11.14
CA PHE A 198 -5.09 10.62 -11.46
C PHE A 198 -5.06 11.43 -12.76
N SER A 199 -3.90 11.71 -13.25
CA SER A 199 -3.68 12.88 -14.05
C SER A 199 -3.23 12.62 -15.49
N GLN A 200 -2.98 11.37 -15.88
CA GLN A 200 -2.47 11.16 -17.24
C GLN A 200 -3.46 11.53 -18.34
N LEU A 201 -4.76 11.60 -18.06
CA LEU A 201 -5.76 11.94 -19.08
C LEU A 201 -6.28 13.37 -19.00
N SER A 202 -6.23 14.06 -17.86
CA SER A 202 -6.87 15.37 -17.74
C SER A 202 -5.96 16.49 -17.26
N ILE A 203 -5.21 16.29 -16.16
CA ILE A 203 -4.33 17.35 -15.64
C ILE A 203 -3.04 17.45 -16.46
N PHE A 204 -2.48 16.31 -16.88
CA PHE A 204 -1.22 16.25 -17.63
C PHE A 204 -1.39 15.87 -19.10
N SER A 205 -2.59 15.82 -19.66
CA SER A 205 -2.76 15.63 -21.11
C SER A 205 -2.02 16.67 -21.93
N GLU A 206 -1.76 17.84 -21.34
CA GLU A 206 -0.96 18.90 -21.92
C GLU A 206 0.55 18.78 -21.61
N LEU A 207 0.92 18.02 -20.56
CA LEU A 207 2.30 17.83 -20.11
C LEU A 207 2.90 16.52 -20.64
N ASN A 208 2.95 16.38 -21.96
CA ASN A 208 3.47 15.18 -22.62
C ASN A 208 5.01 14.99 -22.50
N ASN A 209 5.70 15.93 -21.86
CA ASN A 209 7.14 15.92 -21.61
C ASN A 209 7.54 15.27 -20.26
N ILE A 210 6.57 14.89 -19.42
CA ILE A 210 6.86 14.26 -18.12
C ILE A 210 7.21 12.77 -18.30
N THR A 211 8.38 12.39 -17.83
CA THR A 211 8.81 10.99 -17.76
C THR A 211 8.28 10.33 -16.50
N ASN A 212 7.40 9.34 -16.65
CA ASN A 212 6.95 8.53 -15.54
C ASN A 212 7.97 7.46 -15.19
N ILE A 213 8.64 7.60 -14.05
CA ILE A 213 9.67 6.68 -13.56
C ILE A 213 9.16 5.64 -12.57
N SER A 214 7.85 5.62 -12.27
CA SER A 214 7.28 4.79 -11.20
C SER A 214 7.52 3.30 -11.37
N MET A 215 7.54 2.80 -12.62
CA MET A 215 7.77 1.38 -12.94
C MET A 215 9.15 1.12 -13.58
N TRP A 216 10.08 2.06 -13.50
CA TRP A 216 11.41 1.85 -14.02
C TRP A 216 12.28 1.06 -13.04
N ASP A 217 12.89 -0.03 -13.50
CA ASP A 217 13.76 -0.89 -12.68
C ASP A 217 14.86 -0.07 -11.99
N LYS A 218 15.45 0.90 -12.69
CA LYS A 218 16.52 1.78 -12.19
C LYS A 218 16.12 2.56 -10.93
N TYR A 219 14.86 3.04 -10.88
CA TYR A 219 14.36 3.87 -9.77
C TYR A 219 13.36 3.12 -8.86
N SER A 220 13.30 1.79 -8.98
CA SER A 220 12.39 0.98 -8.15
C SER A 220 12.68 1.11 -6.66
N SER A 221 13.95 1.29 -6.28
CA SER A 221 14.42 1.41 -4.90
C SER A 221 14.64 2.85 -4.41
N ILE A 222 14.26 3.88 -5.19
CA ILE A 222 14.45 5.30 -4.80
C ILE A 222 13.64 5.69 -3.54
N CYS A 223 12.56 4.95 -3.26
CA CYS A 223 11.75 5.03 -2.06
C CYS A 223 11.57 3.62 -1.47
N GLY A 224 11.41 3.53 -0.16
CA GLY A 224 11.35 2.24 0.55
C GLY A 224 12.72 1.81 1.05
N ILE A 225 12.82 0.60 1.61
CA ILE A 225 14.07 0.02 2.11
C ILE A 225 14.21 -1.36 1.50
N SER A 226 15.34 -1.64 0.81
CA SER A 226 15.61 -2.97 0.28
C SER A 226 16.12 -3.92 1.35
N LYS A 227 16.16 -5.22 1.05
CA LYS A 227 16.72 -6.22 1.95
C LYS A 227 18.20 -5.95 2.24
N GLU A 228 18.97 -5.56 1.23
CA GLU A 228 20.40 -5.25 1.36
C GLU A 228 20.58 -4.05 2.29
N GLU A 229 19.81 -3.00 2.11
CA GLU A 229 19.84 -1.80 2.97
C GLU A 229 19.39 -2.10 4.40
N LEU A 230 18.41 -2.98 4.58
CA LEU A 230 18.01 -3.45 5.90
C LEU A 230 19.17 -4.15 6.62
N LEU A 231 19.81 -5.11 5.95
CA LEU A 231 20.92 -5.87 6.54
C LEU A 231 22.16 -5.00 6.81
N GLU A 232 22.46 -4.04 5.92
CA GLU A 232 23.59 -3.13 6.06
C GLU A 232 23.41 -2.14 7.22
N ASN A 233 22.20 -1.63 7.40
CA ASN A 233 21.95 -0.50 8.29
C ASN A 233 21.37 -0.87 9.67
N PHE A 234 20.70 -2.05 9.81
CA PHE A 234 19.86 -2.36 10.97
C PHE A 234 20.18 -3.73 11.61
N HIS A 235 21.39 -4.25 11.40
CA HIS A 235 21.77 -5.56 11.96
C HIS A 235 21.59 -5.62 13.48
N ASP A 236 22.14 -4.64 14.21
CA ASP A 236 22.06 -4.58 15.68
C ASP A 236 20.61 -4.42 16.16
N ASP A 237 19.80 -3.66 15.43
CA ASP A 237 18.38 -3.42 15.75
C ASP A 237 17.55 -4.71 15.58
N ILE A 238 17.88 -5.53 14.57
CA ILE A 238 17.26 -6.84 14.35
C ILE A 238 17.68 -7.83 15.43
N GLU A 239 18.94 -7.79 15.89
CA GLU A 239 19.40 -8.60 17.03
C GLU A 239 18.64 -8.24 18.32
N GLU A 240 18.41 -6.95 18.57
CA GLU A 240 17.64 -6.49 19.73
C GLU A 240 16.17 -6.92 19.63
N LEU A 241 15.55 -6.75 18.46
CA LEU A 241 14.20 -7.24 18.17
C LEU A 241 14.06 -8.74 18.42
N ALA A 242 15.05 -9.53 17.97
CA ALA A 242 15.10 -10.97 18.17
C ALA A 242 15.17 -11.35 19.66
N GLN A 243 16.04 -10.69 20.42
CA GLN A 243 16.19 -10.94 21.86
C GLN A 243 14.92 -10.63 22.64
N VAL A 244 14.24 -9.51 22.35
CA VAL A 244 12.99 -9.11 23.05
C VAL A 244 11.85 -10.09 22.77
N ASN A 245 11.85 -10.72 21.59
CA ASN A 245 10.78 -11.64 21.17
C ASN A 245 11.12 -13.13 21.38
N ASP A 246 12.20 -13.46 22.09
CA ASP A 246 12.66 -14.85 22.29
C ASP A 246 12.90 -15.61 20.97
N MET A 247 13.40 -14.89 19.93
CA MET A 247 13.70 -15.40 18.60
C MET A 247 15.21 -15.40 18.34
N ASN A 248 15.68 -16.19 17.37
CA ASN A 248 17.00 -15.97 16.79
C ASN A 248 16.94 -14.90 15.68
N TYR A 249 18.11 -14.43 15.22
CA TYR A 249 18.23 -13.39 14.20
C TYR A 249 17.48 -13.72 12.90
N GLU A 250 17.62 -14.94 12.40
CA GLU A 250 16.98 -15.38 11.15
C GLU A 250 15.46 -15.48 11.28
N GLU A 251 14.95 -15.86 12.44
CA GLU A 251 13.52 -15.87 12.74
C GLU A 251 12.97 -14.44 12.76
N ALA A 252 13.64 -13.51 13.44
CA ALA A 252 13.21 -12.10 13.46
C ALA A 252 13.26 -11.45 12.06
N LEU A 253 14.30 -11.76 11.27
CA LEU A 253 14.41 -11.30 9.89
C LEU A 253 13.29 -11.87 9.00
N ALA A 254 12.97 -13.15 9.18
CA ALA A 254 11.86 -13.79 8.46
C ALA A 254 10.51 -13.17 8.81
N GLU A 255 10.29 -12.86 10.10
CA GLU A 255 9.07 -12.22 10.59
C GLU A 255 8.95 -10.76 10.10
N LEU A 256 10.05 -9.98 10.08
CA LEU A 256 10.08 -8.66 9.46
C LEU A 256 9.72 -8.72 7.98
N ARG A 257 10.27 -9.70 7.26
CA ARG A 257 9.97 -9.91 5.85
C ARG A 257 8.51 -10.27 5.63
N TYR A 258 7.98 -11.19 6.41
CA TYR A 258 6.59 -11.66 6.32
C TYR A 258 5.58 -10.52 6.54
N ASN A 259 5.85 -9.64 7.53
CA ASN A 259 4.94 -8.57 7.88
C ASN A 259 5.10 -7.30 7.05
N TYR A 260 6.33 -6.88 6.63
CA TYR A 260 6.56 -5.52 6.13
C TYR A 260 7.25 -5.42 4.77
N ASP A 261 7.78 -6.52 4.23
CA ASP A 261 8.42 -6.58 2.91
C ASP A 261 7.40 -6.82 1.79
N GLY A 262 7.91 -7.04 0.58
CA GLY A 262 7.16 -7.57 -0.54
C GLY A 262 6.46 -6.54 -1.41
N TYR A 263 6.67 -5.24 -1.19
CA TYR A 263 6.28 -4.23 -2.17
C TYR A 263 7.24 -4.23 -3.36
N HIS A 264 6.70 -4.37 -4.55
CA HIS A 264 7.46 -4.46 -5.78
C HIS A 264 6.94 -3.46 -6.80
N PHE A 265 7.80 -2.59 -7.32
CA PHE A 265 7.40 -1.42 -8.10
C PHE A 265 7.74 -1.50 -9.59
N SER A 266 8.41 -2.56 -10.04
CA SER A 266 8.78 -2.73 -11.44
C SER A 266 8.81 -4.20 -11.85
N GLY A 267 9.13 -4.49 -13.11
CA GLY A 267 9.17 -5.89 -13.57
C GLY A 267 10.36 -6.71 -13.07
N LYS A 268 11.45 -6.04 -12.64
CA LYS A 268 12.72 -6.67 -12.25
C LYS A 268 13.36 -6.05 -11.00
N GLY A 269 12.71 -5.08 -10.37
CA GLY A 269 13.21 -4.44 -9.16
C GLY A 269 13.25 -5.40 -7.97
N ALA A 270 13.87 -4.96 -6.88
CA ALA A 270 13.85 -5.68 -5.62
C ALA A 270 12.52 -5.45 -4.87
N ASP A 271 12.19 -6.38 -3.98
CA ASP A 271 11.16 -6.17 -2.98
C ASP A 271 11.59 -5.10 -1.99
N MET A 272 10.64 -4.31 -1.52
CA MET A 272 10.88 -3.17 -0.65
C MET A 272 10.04 -3.28 0.62
N TYR A 273 10.68 -3.07 1.77
CA TYR A 273 10.02 -2.87 3.04
C TYR A 273 9.32 -1.51 3.07
N ASN A 274 8.16 -1.45 3.71
CA ASN A 274 7.55 -0.18 4.07
C ASN A 274 8.35 0.47 5.22
N PRO A 275 8.98 1.65 5.01
CA PRO A 275 9.84 2.26 6.04
C PRO A 275 9.10 2.58 7.32
N TYR A 276 7.83 3.02 7.22
CA TYR A 276 7.05 3.41 8.37
C TYR A 276 6.74 2.23 9.29
N SER A 277 6.28 1.11 8.73
CA SER A 277 5.97 -0.10 9.50
C SER A 277 7.23 -0.71 10.09
N MET A 278 8.28 -0.81 9.28
CA MET A 278 9.56 -1.35 9.72
C MET A 278 10.16 -0.54 10.88
N PHE A 279 10.20 0.80 10.77
CA PHE A 279 10.75 1.64 11.84
C PHE A 279 9.92 1.59 13.12
N ASN A 280 8.58 1.53 13.02
CA ASN A 280 7.74 1.35 14.20
C ASN A 280 8.01 0.01 14.89
N CYS A 281 8.13 -1.08 14.12
CA CYS A 281 8.44 -2.40 14.67
C CYS A 281 9.81 -2.41 15.39
N LEU A 282 10.84 -1.82 14.79
CA LEU A 282 12.17 -1.72 15.40
C LEU A 282 12.18 -0.81 16.64
N GLU A 283 11.35 0.24 16.70
CA GLU A 283 11.24 1.13 17.87
C GLU A 283 10.46 0.50 19.02
N THR A 284 9.36 -0.22 18.72
CA THR A 284 8.49 -0.80 19.75
C THR A 284 8.87 -2.23 20.11
N HIS A 285 9.67 -2.89 19.29
CA HIS A 285 9.98 -4.33 19.33
C HIS A 285 8.73 -5.22 19.21
N GLU A 286 7.66 -4.73 18.61
CA GLU A 286 6.40 -5.45 18.41
C GLU A 286 6.10 -5.63 16.91
N PHE A 287 5.61 -6.81 16.53
CA PHE A 287 5.11 -7.08 15.17
C PHE A 287 3.60 -6.76 15.11
N ASP A 288 3.27 -5.52 14.72
CA ASP A 288 1.89 -5.04 14.67
C ASP A 288 1.57 -4.38 13.30
N SER A 289 0.31 -4.00 13.08
CA SER A 289 -0.16 -3.35 11.86
C SER A 289 -0.06 -1.83 11.97
N TYR A 290 1.06 -1.27 11.58
CA TYR A 290 1.36 0.18 11.71
C TYR A 290 0.86 1.00 10.53
N TRP A 291 1.12 0.54 9.29
CA TRP A 291 0.71 1.26 8.08
C TRP A 291 -0.80 1.38 7.97
N PHE A 292 -1.49 0.30 8.27
CA PHE A 292 -2.95 0.21 8.15
C PHE A 292 -3.67 1.09 9.19
N SER A 293 -3.09 1.27 10.38
CA SER A 293 -3.64 2.14 11.44
C SER A 293 -3.74 3.61 11.02
N THR A 294 -3.01 4.04 9.98
CA THR A 294 -3.04 5.41 9.48
C THR A 294 -4.26 5.75 8.62
N GLY A 295 -5.17 4.81 8.42
CA GLY A 295 -6.48 5.00 7.80
C GLY A 295 -6.70 4.23 6.50
N THR A 296 -7.65 3.32 6.51
CA THR A 296 -8.21 2.73 5.28
C THR A 296 -9.22 3.70 4.70
N PRO A 297 -9.14 4.02 3.42
CA PRO A 297 -10.17 4.83 2.78
C PRO A 297 -11.51 4.08 2.79
N THR A 298 -12.49 4.57 3.53
CA THR A 298 -13.83 3.98 3.60
C THR A 298 -14.44 3.79 2.20
N PHE A 299 -14.17 4.73 1.29
CA PHE A 299 -14.63 4.65 -0.10
C PHE A 299 -14.14 3.40 -0.83
N LEU A 300 -12.93 2.90 -0.49
CA LEU A 300 -12.38 1.70 -1.13
C LEU A 300 -13.16 0.45 -0.74
N ILE A 301 -13.57 0.36 0.51
CA ILE A 301 -14.44 -0.73 0.99
C ILE A 301 -15.82 -0.64 0.31
N GLU A 302 -16.41 0.57 0.25
CA GLU A 302 -17.67 0.83 -0.45
C GLU A 302 -17.58 0.42 -1.93
N LEU A 303 -16.46 0.74 -2.60
CA LEU A 303 -16.21 0.39 -3.99
C LEU A 303 -16.13 -1.13 -4.23
N LEU A 304 -15.43 -1.86 -3.37
CA LEU A 304 -15.33 -3.31 -3.48
C LEU A 304 -16.67 -4.00 -3.34
N GLN A 305 -17.52 -3.47 -2.47
CA GLN A 305 -18.90 -3.93 -2.28
C GLN A 305 -19.76 -3.70 -3.51
N GLU A 306 -19.74 -2.46 -4.02
CA GLU A 306 -20.48 -2.10 -5.24
C GLU A 306 -20.11 -3.02 -6.42
N LYS A 307 -18.83 -3.43 -6.47
CA LYS A 307 -18.31 -4.31 -7.54
C LYS A 307 -18.37 -5.79 -7.21
N ASN A 308 -18.87 -6.19 -6.02
CA ASN A 308 -18.90 -7.58 -5.55
C ASN A 308 -17.53 -8.28 -5.62
N ILE A 309 -16.47 -7.57 -5.26
CA ILE A 309 -15.12 -8.13 -5.24
C ILE A 309 -14.81 -8.64 -3.83
N ASP A 310 -14.47 -9.90 -3.74
CA ASP A 310 -14.10 -10.58 -2.50
C ASP A 310 -12.58 -10.71 -2.31
N MET A 311 -12.17 -11.07 -1.11
CA MET A 311 -10.75 -11.25 -0.75
C MET A 311 -10.04 -12.32 -1.60
N LEU A 312 -10.74 -13.38 -1.99
CA LEU A 312 -10.18 -14.48 -2.78
C LEU A 312 -9.75 -14.01 -4.17
N GLN A 313 -10.44 -12.99 -4.71
CA GLN A 313 -10.10 -12.41 -6.02
C GLN A 313 -8.87 -11.51 -5.96
N LEU A 314 -8.51 -10.99 -4.79
CA LEU A 314 -7.44 -10.00 -4.65
C LEU A 314 -6.04 -10.61 -4.51
N ASP A 315 -5.94 -11.89 -4.16
CA ASP A 315 -4.65 -12.56 -3.92
C ASP A 315 -4.02 -13.19 -5.18
N ASP A 316 -4.72 -13.18 -6.32
CA ASP A 316 -4.22 -13.76 -7.57
C ASP A 316 -4.80 -13.06 -8.81
N ILE A 317 -4.45 -11.78 -9.01
CA ILE A 317 -4.93 -11.01 -10.16
C ILE A 317 -3.88 -11.02 -11.26
N TRP A 318 -4.17 -11.67 -12.39
CA TRP A 318 -3.36 -11.58 -13.59
C TRP A 318 -3.88 -10.48 -14.51
N THR A 319 -3.02 -9.52 -14.87
CA THR A 319 -3.43 -8.33 -15.61
C THR A 319 -2.27 -7.69 -16.39
N THR A 320 -2.60 -6.75 -17.28
CA THR A 320 -1.61 -5.92 -17.99
C THR A 320 -1.36 -4.61 -17.25
N SER A 321 -0.21 -3.98 -17.52
CA SER A 321 0.10 -2.63 -16.98
C SER A 321 -0.97 -1.60 -17.34
N ASP A 322 -1.54 -1.70 -18.53
CA ASP A 322 -2.58 -0.77 -19.00
C ASP A 322 -3.85 -0.81 -18.15
N ARG A 323 -4.09 -1.90 -17.41
CA ARG A 323 -5.24 -2.01 -16.51
C ARG A 323 -4.95 -1.45 -15.11
N PHE A 324 -3.83 -1.81 -14.48
CA PHE A 324 -3.58 -1.43 -13.08
C PHE A 324 -2.80 -0.12 -12.93
N ASP A 325 -2.04 0.24 -13.96
CA ASP A 325 -1.24 1.47 -14.01
C ASP A 325 -1.97 2.59 -14.80
N THR A 326 -3.27 2.58 -14.76
CA THR A 326 -4.16 3.54 -15.44
C THR A 326 -4.64 4.63 -14.48
N PRO A 327 -5.06 5.79 -15.00
CA PRO A 327 -5.70 6.83 -14.21
C PRO A 327 -6.98 6.36 -13.50
N THR A 328 -7.16 6.80 -12.26
CA THR A 328 -8.27 6.39 -11.39
C THR A 328 -9.47 7.34 -11.42
N GLU A 329 -9.58 8.21 -12.42
CA GLU A 329 -10.64 9.22 -12.55
C GLU A 329 -12.04 8.65 -12.75
N LYS A 330 -12.13 7.50 -13.41
CA LYS A 330 -13.38 6.75 -13.58
C LYS A 330 -13.22 5.40 -12.94
N ILE A 331 -13.60 5.29 -11.69
CA ILE A 331 -13.46 4.05 -10.92
C ILE A 331 -14.49 3.03 -11.40
N VAL A 332 -14.23 2.42 -12.54
CA VAL A 332 -14.99 1.27 -13.03
C VAL A 332 -14.39 -0.04 -12.50
N ASP A 333 -13.06 -0.07 -12.36
CA ASP A 333 -12.27 -1.19 -11.86
C ASP A 333 -11.52 -0.76 -10.58
N PRO A 334 -11.63 -1.46 -9.46
CA PRO A 334 -10.92 -1.11 -8.23
C PRO A 334 -9.42 -1.47 -8.25
N VAL A 335 -8.97 -2.34 -9.16
CA VAL A 335 -7.59 -2.82 -9.23
C VAL A 335 -6.56 -1.68 -9.34
N PRO A 336 -6.75 -0.65 -10.20
CA PRO A 336 -5.85 0.50 -10.25
C PRO A 336 -5.74 1.24 -8.92
N VAL A 337 -6.86 1.46 -8.24
CA VAL A 337 -6.89 2.15 -6.94
C VAL A 337 -6.18 1.33 -5.87
N LEU A 338 -6.44 0.02 -5.82
CA LEU A 338 -5.80 -0.89 -4.87
C LEU A 338 -4.28 -0.95 -5.07
N TYR A 339 -3.82 -1.04 -6.32
CA TYR A 339 -2.40 -1.05 -6.65
C TYR A 339 -1.70 0.28 -6.31
N GLN A 340 -2.25 1.38 -6.77
CA GLN A 340 -1.63 2.70 -6.58
C GLN A 340 -1.65 3.14 -5.11
N SER A 341 -2.69 2.76 -4.36
CA SER A 341 -2.77 3.01 -2.92
C SER A 341 -1.88 2.07 -2.08
N GLY A 342 -1.34 1.00 -2.67
CA GLY A 342 -0.43 0.07 -2.00
C GLY A 342 -1.09 -1.11 -1.29
N TYR A 343 -2.37 -1.38 -1.54
CA TYR A 343 -3.03 -2.60 -1.08
C TYR A 343 -2.65 -3.81 -1.92
N LEU A 344 -2.39 -3.60 -3.20
CA LEU A 344 -1.84 -4.61 -4.09
C LEU A 344 -0.45 -4.18 -4.57
N THR A 345 0.36 -5.17 -4.93
CA THR A 345 1.68 -4.97 -5.51
C THR A 345 1.95 -6.00 -6.60
N ILE A 346 2.99 -5.80 -7.40
CA ILE A 346 3.47 -6.78 -8.38
C ILE A 346 4.14 -7.93 -7.62
N LYS A 347 3.72 -9.17 -7.84
CA LYS A 347 4.37 -10.38 -7.30
C LYS A 347 5.19 -11.13 -8.33
N SER A 348 4.81 -11.03 -9.59
CA SER A 348 5.59 -11.58 -10.69
C SER A 348 5.25 -10.92 -12.01
N TYR A 349 6.15 -11.03 -12.99
CA TYR A 349 5.96 -10.53 -14.35
C TYR A 349 6.30 -11.63 -15.36
N ASN A 350 5.31 -12.01 -16.18
CA ASN A 350 5.52 -12.90 -17.31
C ASN A 350 5.88 -12.07 -18.54
N ARG A 351 7.16 -12.10 -18.94
CA ARG A 351 7.67 -11.30 -20.07
C ARG A 351 7.06 -11.69 -21.42
N LEU A 352 6.75 -12.97 -21.62
CA LEU A 352 6.22 -13.46 -22.91
C LEU A 352 4.77 -13.01 -23.08
N ALA A 353 3.97 -13.18 -22.06
CA ALA A 353 2.57 -12.78 -22.07
C ALA A 353 2.35 -11.30 -21.78
N LYS A 354 3.37 -10.58 -21.32
CA LYS A 354 3.30 -9.19 -20.79
C LYS A 354 2.25 -9.04 -19.68
N LEU A 355 2.11 -10.08 -18.85
CA LEU A 355 1.16 -10.12 -17.74
C LEU A 355 1.89 -9.96 -16.41
N TYR A 356 1.29 -9.20 -15.54
CA TYR A 356 1.68 -9.02 -14.14
C TYR A 356 0.74 -9.79 -13.25
N LYS A 357 1.28 -10.46 -12.24
CA LYS A 357 0.53 -11.00 -11.13
C LYS A 357 0.51 -9.98 -10.01
N LEU A 358 -0.69 -9.56 -9.58
CA LEU A 358 -0.88 -8.69 -8.44
C LEU A 358 -1.45 -9.48 -7.27
N ALA A 359 -0.99 -9.17 -6.05
CA ALA A 359 -1.53 -9.68 -4.80
C ALA A 359 -1.20 -8.72 -3.66
N PHE A 360 -1.61 -9.01 -2.43
CA PHE A 360 -1.21 -8.25 -1.25
C PHE A 360 0.31 -8.25 -1.09
N PRO A 361 0.94 -7.12 -0.70
CA PRO A 361 2.39 -7.06 -0.53
C PRO A 361 2.86 -7.99 0.59
N ASN A 362 2.19 -7.98 1.73
CA ASN A 362 2.60 -8.66 2.94
C ASN A 362 1.41 -8.91 3.87
N GLU A 363 1.69 -9.52 5.01
CA GLU A 363 0.67 -9.92 5.97
C GLU A 363 0.05 -8.72 6.71
N GLU A 364 0.81 -7.67 7.01
CA GLU A 364 0.27 -6.45 7.60
C GLU A 364 -0.90 -5.89 6.78
N VAL A 365 -0.68 -5.74 5.46
CA VAL A 365 -1.68 -5.19 4.55
C VAL A 365 -2.86 -6.14 4.39
N ARG A 366 -2.59 -7.44 4.26
CA ARG A 366 -3.63 -8.47 4.14
C ARG A 366 -4.54 -8.49 5.37
N LYS A 367 -3.97 -8.57 6.57
CA LYS A 367 -4.73 -8.56 7.84
C LYS A 367 -5.51 -7.26 8.03
N GLY A 368 -4.86 -6.12 7.83
CA GLY A 368 -5.50 -4.81 7.97
C GLY A 368 -6.68 -4.65 7.02
N PHE A 369 -6.53 -5.07 5.76
CA PHE A 369 -7.58 -5.03 4.76
C PHE A 369 -8.74 -5.96 5.12
N SER A 370 -8.45 -7.18 5.54
CA SER A 370 -9.44 -8.15 6.03
C SER A 370 -10.23 -7.62 7.22
N ASN A 371 -9.56 -6.98 8.18
CA ASN A 371 -10.19 -6.33 9.32
C ASN A 371 -11.18 -5.22 8.90
N SER A 372 -10.86 -4.47 7.86
CA SER A 372 -11.74 -3.42 7.34
C SER A 372 -12.96 -3.98 6.63
N LEU A 373 -12.79 -5.04 5.83
CA LEU A 373 -13.89 -5.77 5.21
C LEU A 373 -14.79 -6.43 6.26
N PHE A 374 -14.21 -7.01 7.30
CA PHE A 374 -14.98 -7.66 8.36
C PHE A 374 -15.91 -6.67 9.09
N ARG A 375 -15.43 -5.46 9.40
CA ARG A 375 -16.27 -4.41 10.01
C ARG A 375 -17.49 -4.07 9.16
N TYR A 376 -17.36 -4.27 7.86
CA TYR A 376 -18.47 -4.08 6.93
C TYR A 376 -19.45 -5.26 6.96
N TYR A 377 -18.92 -6.49 6.91
CA TYR A 377 -19.76 -7.69 6.98
C TYR A 377 -20.48 -7.83 8.33
N ALA A 378 -19.93 -7.27 9.41
CA ALA A 378 -20.52 -7.30 10.76
C ALA A 378 -20.53 -5.91 11.42
N PRO A 379 -21.29 -4.92 10.88
CA PRO A 379 -21.25 -3.52 11.33
C PRO A 379 -21.63 -3.33 12.81
N ASP A 380 -22.53 -4.19 13.35
CA ASP A 380 -22.96 -4.16 14.77
C ASP A 380 -22.16 -5.17 15.64
N GLY A 381 -21.15 -5.83 15.08
CA GLY A 381 -20.61 -7.10 15.59
C GLY A 381 -19.28 -7.01 16.32
N MET A 382 -18.92 -5.91 16.99
CA MET A 382 -17.71 -5.94 17.83
C MET A 382 -17.79 -7.05 18.89
N GLY A 383 -18.97 -7.29 19.48
CA GLY A 383 -19.18 -8.40 20.41
C GLY A 383 -19.02 -9.80 19.76
N ASP A 384 -19.38 -9.95 18.50
CA ASP A 384 -19.27 -11.23 17.79
C ASP A 384 -17.83 -11.54 17.36
N ARG A 385 -17.04 -10.53 17.02
CA ARG A 385 -15.61 -10.69 16.72
C ARG A 385 -14.84 -11.20 17.94
N ASP A 386 -15.07 -10.60 19.08
CA ASP A 386 -14.41 -11.01 20.33
C ASP A 386 -14.83 -12.42 20.73
N ALA A 387 -16.11 -12.77 20.56
CA ALA A 387 -16.61 -14.12 20.81
C ALA A 387 -15.96 -15.17 19.89
N ILE A 388 -15.80 -14.88 18.59
CA ILE A 388 -15.12 -15.77 17.65
C ILE A 388 -13.62 -15.87 17.98
N TYR A 389 -12.96 -14.74 18.26
CA TYR A 389 -11.56 -14.73 18.65
C TYR A 389 -11.32 -15.54 19.93
N MET A 390 -12.15 -15.34 20.94
CA MET A 390 -12.07 -16.11 22.18
C MET A 390 -12.34 -17.61 21.97
N ALA A 391 -13.28 -17.95 21.11
CA ALA A 391 -13.53 -19.35 20.74
C ALA A 391 -12.32 -19.96 20.00
N TRP A 392 -11.73 -19.23 19.05
CA TRP A 392 -10.50 -19.64 18.37
C TRP A 392 -9.35 -19.81 19.35
N ALA A 393 -9.07 -18.80 20.15
CA ALA A 393 -7.99 -18.84 21.15
C ALA A 393 -8.16 -20.03 22.10
N LYS A 394 -9.37 -20.28 22.60
CA LYS A 394 -9.66 -21.38 23.50
C LYS A 394 -9.45 -22.76 22.87
N ASN A 395 -9.81 -22.93 21.60
CA ASN A 395 -9.78 -24.24 20.95
C ASN A 395 -8.47 -24.54 20.20
N PHE A 396 -7.66 -23.51 19.85
CA PHE A 396 -6.45 -23.69 19.06
C PHE A 396 -5.17 -23.11 19.68
N ILE A 397 -5.27 -22.00 20.43
CA ILE A 397 -4.08 -21.36 21.03
C ILE A 397 -3.81 -21.88 22.44
N LEU A 398 -4.84 -21.85 23.28
CA LEU A 398 -4.74 -22.21 24.71
C LEU A 398 -4.96 -23.70 24.97
N SER A 399 -5.54 -24.43 24.03
CA SER A 399 -5.77 -25.88 24.13
C SER A 399 -4.46 -26.65 23.88
N ALA A 400 -4.32 -27.79 24.56
CA ALA A 400 -3.23 -28.74 24.31
C ALA A 400 -3.36 -29.44 22.95
N GLU A 401 -4.57 -29.57 22.42
CA GLU A 401 -4.89 -30.12 21.11
C GLU A 401 -5.82 -29.18 20.35
N ASP A 402 -5.65 -29.14 19.02
CA ASP A 402 -6.55 -28.39 18.16
C ASP A 402 -7.93 -29.04 18.12
N ASN A 403 -8.99 -28.24 18.22
CA ASN A 403 -10.36 -28.74 18.29
C ASN A 403 -11.28 -27.98 17.30
N MET A 404 -11.23 -28.37 16.03
CA MET A 404 -12.08 -27.81 14.98
C MET A 404 -13.56 -28.07 15.24
N GLU A 405 -13.90 -29.27 15.71
CA GLU A 405 -15.29 -29.66 16.02
C GLU A 405 -15.96 -28.72 17.03
N ALA A 406 -15.23 -28.29 18.05
CA ALA A 406 -15.73 -27.35 19.05
C ALA A 406 -15.75 -25.89 18.54
N PHE A 407 -14.99 -25.55 17.51
CA PHE A 407 -14.94 -24.21 16.94
C PHE A 407 -16.08 -23.93 15.95
N LEU A 408 -16.46 -24.92 15.13
CA LEU A 408 -17.47 -24.78 14.06
C LEU A 408 -18.84 -24.26 14.53
N PRO A 409 -19.39 -24.62 15.71
CA PRO A 409 -20.63 -24.04 16.24
C PRO A 409 -20.56 -22.52 16.45
N HIS A 410 -19.39 -21.97 16.77
CA HIS A 410 -19.20 -20.52 16.90
C HIS A 410 -19.23 -19.82 15.54
N LEU A 411 -18.63 -20.43 14.51
CA LEU A 411 -18.75 -19.97 13.12
C LEU A 411 -20.20 -20.02 12.63
N GLN A 412 -20.93 -21.11 12.92
CA GLN A 412 -22.34 -21.24 12.59
C GLN A 412 -23.16 -20.09 13.21
N THR A 413 -22.92 -19.79 14.49
CA THR A 413 -23.59 -18.71 15.19
C THR A 413 -23.29 -17.35 14.58
N PHE A 414 -22.05 -17.13 14.14
CA PHE A 414 -21.65 -15.92 13.45
C PHE A 414 -22.39 -15.75 12.13
N TYR A 415 -22.42 -16.78 11.25
CA TYR A 415 -23.14 -16.71 9.99
C TYR A 415 -24.64 -16.43 10.15
N LYS A 416 -25.28 -16.93 11.21
CA LYS A 416 -26.70 -16.66 11.51
C LYS A 416 -27.00 -15.19 11.81
N LYS A 417 -26.00 -14.42 12.22
CA LYS A 417 -26.14 -12.99 12.52
C LYS A 417 -25.83 -12.09 11.34
N PHE A 418 -25.38 -12.66 10.22
CA PHE A 418 -25.07 -11.87 9.01
C PHE A 418 -26.30 -11.17 8.46
N PRO A 419 -26.21 -9.86 8.13
CA PRO A 419 -27.32 -9.15 7.51
C PRO A 419 -27.69 -9.81 6.16
N TYR A 420 -28.96 -10.14 5.99
CA TYR A 420 -29.45 -10.80 4.78
C TYR A 420 -29.24 -9.99 3.48
N THR A 421 -29.07 -8.67 3.60
CA THR A 421 -28.80 -7.76 2.49
C THR A 421 -27.37 -7.91 1.93
N LEU A 422 -26.48 -8.55 2.67
CA LEU A 422 -25.07 -8.73 2.31
C LEU A 422 -24.76 -10.16 1.85
N VAL A 423 -25.73 -11.07 1.92
CA VAL A 423 -25.53 -12.48 1.58
C VAL A 423 -25.77 -12.70 0.10
N ASN A 424 -24.72 -12.99 -0.66
CA ASN A 424 -24.81 -13.63 -1.96
C ASN A 424 -24.93 -15.14 -1.73
N ASN A 425 -26.09 -15.72 -2.03
CA ASN A 425 -26.40 -17.12 -1.77
C ASN A 425 -25.63 -18.05 -2.74
N ASN A 426 -24.32 -18.15 -2.60
CA ASN A 426 -23.47 -19.08 -3.34
C ASN A 426 -22.26 -19.53 -2.48
N GLU A 427 -21.70 -20.67 -2.82
CA GLU A 427 -20.57 -21.31 -2.13
C GLU A 427 -19.38 -20.36 -1.98
N ARG A 428 -19.03 -19.64 -3.06
CA ARG A 428 -17.91 -18.70 -3.09
C ARG A 428 -18.04 -17.57 -2.06
N HIS A 429 -19.25 -17.06 -1.85
CA HIS A 429 -19.47 -16.02 -0.84
C HIS A 429 -19.15 -16.52 0.57
N TYR A 430 -19.66 -17.71 0.92
CA TYR A 430 -19.39 -18.33 2.22
C TYR A 430 -17.91 -18.66 2.41
N GLN A 431 -17.23 -19.11 1.35
CA GLN A 431 -15.79 -19.34 1.32
C GLN A 431 -15.01 -18.04 1.60
N ALA A 432 -15.33 -16.96 0.91
CA ALA A 432 -14.68 -15.66 1.07
C ALA A 432 -14.84 -15.09 2.49
N VAL A 433 -16.03 -15.23 3.08
CA VAL A 433 -16.30 -14.84 4.46
C VAL A 433 -15.51 -15.68 5.45
N LEU A 434 -15.51 -17.01 5.28
CA LEU A 434 -14.72 -17.92 6.14
C LEU A 434 -13.22 -17.60 6.06
N TYR A 435 -12.71 -17.42 4.86
CA TYR A 435 -11.33 -17.01 4.63
C TYR A 435 -10.99 -15.72 5.37
N THR A 436 -11.83 -14.70 5.24
CA THR A 436 -11.66 -13.41 5.91
C THR A 436 -11.64 -13.58 7.44
N ILE A 437 -12.54 -14.40 8.01
CA ILE A 437 -12.57 -14.68 9.45
C ILE A 437 -11.27 -15.34 9.91
N LEU A 438 -10.83 -16.38 9.22
CA LEU A 438 -9.61 -17.12 9.58
C LEU A 438 -8.36 -16.24 9.50
N LEU A 439 -8.28 -15.35 8.50
CA LEU A 439 -7.19 -14.36 8.40
C LEU A 439 -7.17 -13.40 9.60
N ILE A 440 -8.34 -12.88 10.00
CA ILE A 440 -8.44 -11.96 11.15
C ILE A 440 -8.03 -12.63 12.45
N LEU A 441 -8.31 -13.94 12.59
CA LEU A 441 -7.87 -14.75 13.73
C LEU A 441 -6.36 -15.04 13.71
N GLY A 442 -5.64 -14.58 12.69
CA GLY A 442 -4.19 -14.79 12.55
C GLY A 442 -3.82 -16.21 12.11
N CYS A 443 -4.74 -16.89 11.43
CA CYS A 443 -4.49 -18.25 10.96
C CYS A 443 -3.61 -18.25 9.70
N ASP A 444 -2.70 -19.22 9.60
CA ASP A 444 -2.04 -19.58 8.34
C ASP A 444 -3.04 -20.34 7.46
N VAL A 445 -3.76 -19.61 6.63
CA VAL A 445 -4.82 -20.14 5.77
C VAL A 445 -4.55 -19.77 4.32
N THR A 446 -4.61 -20.78 3.42
CA THR A 446 -4.43 -20.62 1.98
C THR A 446 -5.70 -21.08 1.27
N PRO A 447 -6.39 -20.21 0.52
CA PRO A 447 -7.55 -20.58 -0.27
C PRO A 447 -7.11 -21.16 -1.63
N GLU A 448 -8.01 -21.88 -2.30
CA GLU A 448 -7.91 -22.27 -3.70
C GLU A 448 -6.59 -23.02 -4.04
N VAL A 449 -6.15 -23.94 -3.17
CA VAL A 449 -4.86 -24.63 -3.31
C VAL A 449 -4.90 -25.64 -4.46
N PRO A 450 -4.10 -25.45 -5.54
CA PRO A 450 -4.09 -26.37 -6.66
C PRO A 450 -3.41 -27.71 -6.29
N THR A 451 -3.98 -28.81 -6.77
CA THR A 451 -3.43 -30.17 -6.67
C THR A 451 -3.35 -30.81 -8.07
N SER A 452 -2.80 -32.01 -8.18
CA SER A 452 -2.79 -32.79 -9.44
C SER A 452 -4.17 -33.03 -9.99
N ASP A 453 -5.18 -33.25 -9.13
CA ASP A 453 -6.50 -33.72 -9.49
C ASP A 453 -7.63 -32.71 -9.27
N GLY A 454 -7.27 -31.48 -8.90
CA GLY A 454 -8.25 -30.44 -8.68
C GLY A 454 -7.72 -29.27 -7.86
N ARG A 455 -8.58 -28.68 -7.06
CA ARG A 455 -8.28 -27.54 -6.22
C ARG A 455 -9.01 -27.67 -4.91
N ILE A 456 -8.26 -27.55 -3.82
CA ILE A 456 -8.80 -27.55 -2.45
C ILE A 456 -9.38 -26.16 -2.17
N ASP A 457 -10.59 -26.07 -1.64
CA ASP A 457 -11.20 -24.78 -1.33
C ASP A 457 -10.38 -23.99 -0.31
N MET A 458 -9.84 -24.67 0.72
CA MET A 458 -9.03 -23.99 1.74
C MET A 458 -8.13 -24.97 2.51
N VAL A 459 -6.91 -24.55 2.80
CA VAL A 459 -5.98 -25.26 3.68
C VAL A 459 -5.64 -24.36 4.86
N LEU A 460 -5.94 -24.83 6.07
CA LEU A 460 -5.62 -24.15 7.33
C LEU A 460 -4.49 -24.92 8.02
N LYS A 461 -3.41 -24.20 8.37
CA LYS A 461 -2.28 -24.75 9.11
C LYS A 461 -2.18 -24.14 10.50
N THR A 462 -1.99 -24.99 11.49
CA THR A 462 -1.66 -24.61 12.86
C THR A 462 -0.25 -25.11 13.21
N LYS A 463 0.24 -24.84 14.41
CA LYS A 463 1.50 -25.43 14.89
C LYS A 463 1.43 -26.96 14.98
N ARG A 464 0.24 -27.56 15.13
CA ARG A 464 0.03 -28.99 15.42
C ARG A 464 -0.65 -29.75 14.31
N SER A 465 -1.42 -29.06 13.45
CA SER A 465 -2.35 -29.71 12.54
C SER A 465 -2.42 -29.02 11.18
N ILE A 466 -2.80 -29.79 10.17
CA ILE A 466 -3.22 -29.31 8.85
C ILE A 466 -4.67 -29.70 8.64
N TYR A 467 -5.51 -28.75 8.32
CA TYR A 467 -6.90 -28.95 7.99
C TYR A 467 -7.11 -28.68 6.50
N VAL A 468 -7.61 -29.69 5.78
CA VAL A 468 -8.09 -29.58 4.39
C VAL A 468 -9.59 -29.36 4.46
N LEU A 469 -10.03 -28.16 4.07
CA LEU A 469 -11.43 -27.78 4.11
C LEU A 469 -12.03 -27.81 2.70
N GLU A 470 -13.19 -28.42 2.58
CA GLU A 470 -14.01 -28.41 1.38
C GLU A 470 -15.41 -27.90 1.74
N LEU A 471 -15.92 -26.96 0.95
CA LEU A 471 -17.19 -26.31 1.20
C LEU A 471 -18.24 -26.80 0.20
N LYS A 472 -19.48 -26.88 0.63
CA LYS A 472 -20.62 -27.18 -0.23
C LYS A 472 -21.75 -26.21 0.06
N TYR A 473 -22.55 -25.97 -0.96
CA TYR A 473 -23.76 -25.16 -0.88
C TYR A 473 -24.95 -25.98 -1.37
N LYS A 474 -25.98 -26.12 -0.52
CA LYS A 474 -27.19 -26.93 -0.80
C LYS A 474 -26.89 -28.42 -1.07
N LYS A 475 -25.93 -28.98 -0.35
CA LYS A 475 -25.60 -30.42 -0.38
C LYS A 475 -25.57 -30.93 1.08
N ASP A 476 -24.57 -31.73 1.41
CA ASP A 476 -24.25 -32.17 2.78
C ASP A 476 -22.73 -32.14 3.00
N ALA A 477 -22.32 -32.25 4.25
CA ALA A 477 -20.91 -32.27 4.60
C ALA A 477 -20.22 -33.58 4.18
N GLU A 478 -20.95 -34.66 4.01
CA GLU A 478 -20.42 -35.94 3.52
C GLU A 478 -19.90 -35.80 2.08
N ALA A 479 -20.65 -35.12 1.20
CA ALA A 479 -20.23 -34.85 -0.18
C ALA A 479 -18.93 -34.06 -0.25
N ALA A 480 -18.64 -33.20 0.75
CA ALA A 480 -17.37 -32.50 0.86
C ALA A 480 -16.23 -33.45 1.24
N ILE A 481 -16.44 -34.33 2.22
CA ILE A 481 -15.47 -35.36 2.60
C ILE A 481 -15.18 -36.32 1.45
N GLU A 482 -16.23 -36.80 0.76
CA GLU A 482 -16.09 -37.67 -0.43
C GLU A 482 -15.25 -37.00 -1.54
N GLN A 483 -15.38 -35.69 -1.74
CA GLN A 483 -14.55 -34.96 -2.69
C GLN A 483 -13.08 -34.91 -2.24
N ILE A 484 -12.78 -34.64 -0.96
CA ILE A 484 -11.42 -34.67 -0.43
C ILE A 484 -10.78 -36.05 -0.68
N ASP A 485 -11.54 -37.14 -0.45
CA ASP A 485 -11.05 -38.50 -0.63
C ASP A 485 -10.87 -38.87 -2.09
N SER A 486 -11.88 -38.61 -2.93
CA SER A 486 -11.84 -38.96 -4.34
C SER A 486 -10.76 -38.21 -5.12
N LYS A 487 -10.34 -37.06 -4.64
CA LYS A 487 -9.29 -36.22 -5.21
C LYS A 487 -7.94 -36.34 -4.49
N ASP A 488 -7.88 -37.18 -3.45
CA ASP A 488 -6.68 -37.40 -2.63
C ASP A 488 -5.97 -36.11 -2.22
N TYR A 489 -6.74 -35.12 -1.77
CA TYR A 489 -6.19 -33.78 -1.44
C TYR A 489 -5.15 -33.78 -0.32
N LEU A 490 -5.18 -34.80 0.56
CA LEU A 490 -4.21 -34.94 1.65
C LEU A 490 -2.85 -35.47 1.17
N ALA A 491 -2.74 -36.05 -0.02
CA ALA A 491 -1.46 -36.49 -0.59
C ALA A 491 -0.44 -35.36 -0.68
N ALA A 492 -0.89 -34.12 -0.92
CA ALA A 492 -0.02 -32.94 -0.97
C ALA A 492 0.69 -32.63 0.37
N PHE A 493 0.26 -33.24 1.48
CA PHE A 493 0.79 -32.98 2.83
C PHE A 493 1.39 -34.23 3.48
N THR A 494 1.67 -35.28 2.73
CA THR A 494 2.18 -36.57 3.25
C THR A 494 3.48 -36.40 4.02
N ASP A 495 4.39 -35.55 3.54
CA ASP A 495 5.71 -35.32 4.14
C ASP A 495 5.66 -34.38 5.37
N ASP A 496 4.53 -33.77 5.68
CA ASP A 496 4.38 -32.91 6.85
C ASP A 496 4.08 -33.76 8.10
N SER A 497 4.84 -33.54 9.17
CA SER A 497 4.72 -34.32 10.42
C SER A 497 3.50 -33.97 11.27
N ARG A 498 2.78 -32.90 10.96
CA ARG A 498 1.59 -32.46 11.70
C ARG A 498 0.42 -33.43 11.52
N LYS A 499 -0.50 -33.45 12.49
CA LYS A 499 -1.78 -34.17 12.37
C LYS A 499 -2.58 -33.61 11.20
N LYS A 500 -3.26 -34.44 10.44
CA LYS A 500 -4.05 -34.05 9.26
C LYS A 500 -5.52 -34.33 9.49
N TYR A 501 -6.34 -33.38 9.06
CA TYR A 501 -7.78 -33.47 9.19
C TYR A 501 -8.46 -33.09 7.88
N LYS A 502 -9.56 -33.80 7.58
CA LYS A 502 -10.53 -33.43 6.55
C LYS A 502 -11.67 -32.69 7.23
N VAL A 503 -12.12 -31.60 6.62
CA VAL A 503 -13.24 -30.80 7.14
C VAL A 503 -14.20 -30.51 5.99
N GLY A 504 -15.36 -31.14 6.04
CA GLY A 504 -16.47 -30.86 5.15
C GLY A 504 -17.43 -29.88 5.82
N ILE A 505 -17.80 -28.79 5.11
CA ILE A 505 -18.75 -27.79 5.61
C ILE A 505 -19.82 -27.57 4.54
N ASN A 506 -21.10 -27.71 4.91
CA ASN A 506 -22.21 -27.41 4.02
C ASN A 506 -22.98 -26.17 4.49
N PHE A 507 -23.29 -25.28 3.53
CA PHE A 507 -24.07 -24.07 3.75
C PHE A 507 -25.47 -24.18 3.17
N SER A 508 -26.48 -23.72 3.91
CA SER A 508 -27.88 -23.74 3.55
C SER A 508 -28.39 -22.36 3.16
N GLU A 509 -29.21 -22.30 2.10
CA GLU A 509 -29.92 -21.08 1.71
C GLU A 509 -30.96 -20.66 2.75
N ASP A 510 -31.71 -21.63 3.27
CA ASP A 510 -32.80 -21.36 4.20
C ASP A 510 -32.29 -20.79 5.53
N ARG A 511 -31.17 -21.32 6.01
CA ARG A 511 -30.55 -20.89 7.27
C ARG A 511 -29.54 -19.75 7.09
N ARG A 512 -29.08 -19.52 5.87
CA ARG A 512 -28.01 -18.56 5.53
C ARG A 512 -26.78 -18.72 6.42
N SER A 513 -26.46 -19.95 6.77
CA SER A 513 -25.44 -20.32 7.72
C SER A 513 -24.91 -21.71 7.40
N ILE A 514 -23.93 -22.16 8.16
CA ILE A 514 -23.52 -23.57 8.18
C ILE A 514 -24.73 -24.42 8.60
N ASP A 515 -25.05 -25.39 7.78
CA ASP A 515 -26.14 -26.35 8.03
C ASP A 515 -25.64 -27.55 8.78
N ASP A 516 -24.62 -28.21 8.23
CA ASP A 516 -23.93 -29.34 8.82
C ASP A 516 -22.42 -29.27 8.52
N TRP A 517 -21.64 -30.03 9.29
CA TRP A 517 -20.19 -30.19 9.09
C TRP A 517 -19.74 -31.59 9.51
N LYS A 518 -18.58 -32.00 9.00
CA LYS A 518 -17.92 -33.23 9.39
C LYS A 518 -16.41 -32.99 9.50
N VAL A 519 -15.81 -33.50 10.57
CA VAL A 519 -14.36 -33.45 10.80
C VAL A 519 -13.84 -34.85 10.96
N GLU A 520 -12.86 -35.26 10.15
CA GLU A 520 -12.24 -36.58 10.23
C GLU A 520 -10.72 -36.43 10.39
N ALA A 521 -10.15 -37.12 11.36
CA ALA A 521 -8.70 -37.23 11.47
C ALA A 521 -8.17 -38.28 10.46
N LEU A 522 -7.05 -37.98 9.81
CA LEU A 522 -6.33 -39.00 9.09
C LEU A 522 -5.66 -39.93 10.11
N ALA A 523 -5.90 -41.24 9.99
CA ALA A 523 -5.39 -42.27 10.90
C ALA A 523 -3.85 -42.38 10.83
#